data_13e54f5842be648bdeabd3bce9142611
#
_entry.id   13e54f5842be648bdeabd3bce9142611
#
_cell.length_a   1.000
_cell.length_b   1.000
_cell.length_c   1.000
_cell.angle_alpha   90.00
_cell.angle_beta   90.00
_cell.angle_gamma   90.00
#
_symmetry.space_group_name_H-M   'P 1'
#
loop_
_entity.id
_entity.type
_entity.pdbx_description
1 polymer ?
#
loop_
_entity_poly.entity_id
_entity_poly.type
_entity_poly.pdbx_seq_one_letter_code
_entity_poly.pdbx_strand_id
1 'polypeptide(L)'
;MTNELGLMELIVGASGLVQAVMLILLLASVSSWFVIIQRVMLMRRTDDELLSFEERFWSGIDLAQLYREGNQAVADGQLPTGVESLFRAGFKEFSRLSQQADIDADAILEGSRRAMRVALMRETDRIEQHLPFLASVGSTSPYIGLLGTVWGIMHSFRGLANATQATLATVAPGISEALIATAMGLFAAIPAVLAYNRLAARSDALLNRYEAFVDEFSGILQRQTYALKAHQAKRSSLCAAGECSQRLTSCLTSM
;
A
#
# COMPACT_ATOMS: atom_id res chain seq x y z
N MET A 1 -48.46 -14.43 26.84
CA MET A 1 -48.07 -13.42 25.81
C MET A 1 -46.66 -12.99 26.15
N THR A 2 -45.69 -13.63 25.56
CA THR A 2 -44.27 -13.28 25.72
C THR A 2 -44.05 -12.02 24.90
N ASN A 3 -43.96 -10.86 25.57
CA ASN A 3 -43.44 -9.64 24.98
C ASN A 3 -41.99 -9.91 24.67
N GLU A 4 -41.72 -10.41 23.47
CA GLU A 4 -40.39 -10.32 22.88
C GLU A 4 -40.15 -8.82 22.66
N LEU A 5 -39.45 -8.20 23.62
CA LEU A 5 -38.94 -6.85 23.43
C LEU A 5 -38.03 -6.92 22.18
N GLY A 6 -38.54 -6.47 21.05
CA GLY A 6 -37.82 -6.49 19.80
C GLY A 6 -36.53 -5.70 19.98
N LEU A 7 -35.42 -6.20 19.43
CA LEU A 7 -34.10 -5.49 19.43
C LEU A 7 -34.27 -4.01 19.07
N MET A 8 -35.26 -3.69 18.21
CA MET A 8 -35.56 -2.34 17.77
C MET A 8 -36.11 -1.47 18.91
N GLU A 9 -36.99 -2.05 19.77
CA GLU A 9 -37.57 -1.35 20.93
C GLU A 9 -36.49 -1.05 21.98
N LEU A 10 -35.57 -1.97 22.21
CA LEU A 10 -34.42 -1.79 23.08
C LEU A 10 -33.45 -0.68 22.55
N ILE A 11 -33.22 -0.60 21.23
CA ILE A 11 -32.37 0.45 20.65
C ILE A 11 -33.03 1.83 20.75
N VAL A 12 -34.32 1.93 20.51
CA VAL A 12 -35.06 3.20 20.56
C VAL A 12 -35.29 3.69 21.99
N GLY A 13 -35.42 2.76 22.95
CA GLY A 13 -35.59 3.05 24.37
C GLY A 13 -34.31 3.49 25.09
N ALA A 14 -33.14 3.23 24.50
CA ALA A 14 -31.83 3.50 25.10
C ALA A 14 -31.59 5.00 25.34
N SER A 15 -30.76 5.32 26.35
CA SER A 15 -30.33 6.70 26.60
C SER A 15 -29.64 7.30 25.37
N GLY A 16 -29.84 8.60 25.12
CA GLY A 16 -29.32 9.28 23.91
C GLY A 16 -27.81 9.07 23.69
N LEU A 17 -26.99 8.94 24.75
CA LEU A 17 -25.56 8.66 24.63
C LEU A 17 -25.34 7.22 24.17
N VAL A 18 -26.05 6.23 24.69
CA VAL A 18 -25.93 4.82 24.25
C VAL A 18 -26.36 4.69 22.79
N GLN A 19 -27.43 5.39 22.37
CA GLN A 19 -27.84 5.45 20.95
C GLN A 19 -26.72 6.03 20.06
N ALA A 20 -26.08 7.13 20.49
CA ALA A 20 -24.97 7.74 19.76
C ALA A 20 -23.77 6.77 19.64
N VAL A 21 -23.44 6.06 20.73
CA VAL A 21 -22.39 5.03 20.73
C VAL A 21 -22.72 3.92 19.74
N MET A 22 -23.93 3.38 19.76
CA MET A 22 -24.36 2.34 18.82
C MET A 22 -24.32 2.80 17.37
N LEU A 23 -24.73 4.05 17.10
CA LEU A 23 -24.65 4.63 15.75
C LEU A 23 -23.20 4.76 15.27
N ILE A 24 -22.30 5.26 16.11
CA ILE A 24 -20.86 5.37 15.79
C ILE A 24 -20.27 3.99 15.48
N LEU A 25 -20.58 2.99 16.30
CA LEU A 25 -20.09 1.63 16.08
C LEU A 25 -20.64 1.00 14.80
N LEU A 26 -21.91 1.26 14.48
CA LEU A 26 -22.50 0.80 13.23
C LEU A 26 -21.82 1.44 12.01
N LEU A 27 -21.61 2.75 12.03
CA LEU A 27 -20.89 3.46 10.96
C LEU A 27 -19.44 2.98 10.83
N ALA A 28 -18.74 2.77 11.94
CA ALA A 28 -17.40 2.21 11.96
C ALA A 28 -17.37 0.79 11.35
N SER A 29 -18.33 -0.05 11.68
CA SER A 29 -18.46 -1.41 11.14
C SER A 29 -18.68 -1.39 9.63
N VAL A 30 -19.66 -0.61 9.14
CA VAL A 30 -19.95 -0.51 7.70
C VAL A 30 -18.76 0.05 6.94
N SER A 31 -18.12 1.11 7.44
CA SER A 31 -16.92 1.70 6.84
C SER A 31 -15.75 0.70 6.80
N SER A 32 -15.59 -0.08 7.86
CA SER A 32 -14.56 -1.13 7.94
C SER A 32 -14.77 -2.21 6.86
N TRP A 33 -16.01 -2.70 6.69
CA TRP A 33 -16.32 -3.67 5.63
C TRP A 33 -16.07 -3.11 4.23
N PHE A 34 -16.42 -1.86 3.98
CA PHE A 34 -16.14 -1.20 2.71
C PHE A 34 -14.62 -1.17 2.41
N VAL A 35 -13.82 -0.74 3.41
CA VAL A 35 -12.35 -0.70 3.29
C VAL A 35 -11.78 -2.09 3.09
N ILE A 36 -12.26 -3.11 3.82
CA ILE A 36 -11.80 -4.50 3.68
C ILE A 36 -11.99 -4.99 2.25
N ILE A 37 -13.19 -4.84 1.70
CA ILE A 37 -13.51 -5.30 0.34
C ILE A 37 -12.62 -4.58 -0.69
N GLN A 38 -12.51 -3.26 -0.58
CA GLN A 38 -11.69 -2.45 -1.47
C GLN A 38 -10.21 -2.89 -1.44
N ARG A 39 -9.67 -3.14 -0.24
CA ARG A 39 -8.26 -3.53 -0.08
C ARG A 39 -7.97 -4.95 -0.55
N VAL A 40 -8.86 -5.89 -0.28
CA VAL A 40 -8.73 -7.26 -0.79
C VAL A 40 -8.73 -7.27 -2.33
N MET A 41 -9.60 -6.49 -2.97
CA MET A 41 -9.62 -6.38 -4.43
C MET A 41 -8.36 -5.71 -4.98
N LEU A 42 -7.89 -4.63 -4.35
CA LEU A 42 -6.64 -3.96 -4.75
C LEU A 42 -5.46 -4.93 -4.68
N MET A 43 -5.29 -5.64 -3.56
CA MET A 43 -4.17 -6.56 -3.37
C MET A 43 -4.17 -7.72 -4.38
N ARG A 44 -5.34 -8.26 -4.71
CA ARG A 44 -5.44 -9.30 -5.75
C ARG A 44 -4.97 -8.77 -7.10
N ARG A 45 -5.45 -7.60 -7.51
CA ARG A 45 -5.03 -6.97 -8.77
C ARG A 45 -3.53 -6.70 -8.83
N THR A 46 -2.98 -6.19 -7.73
CA THR A 46 -1.55 -5.88 -7.65
C THR A 46 -0.68 -7.14 -7.71
N ASP A 47 -1.12 -8.26 -7.12
CA ASP A 47 -0.45 -9.56 -7.25
C ASP A 47 -0.48 -10.06 -8.72
N ASP A 48 -1.64 -9.98 -9.39
CA ASP A 48 -1.80 -10.41 -10.78
C ASP A 48 -0.94 -9.54 -11.74
N GLU A 49 -0.92 -8.22 -11.51
CA GLU A 49 -0.07 -7.27 -12.24
C GLU A 49 1.42 -7.58 -12.06
N LEU A 50 1.84 -7.90 -10.82
CA LEU A 50 3.21 -8.27 -10.52
C LEU A 50 3.63 -9.53 -11.28
N LEU A 51 2.84 -10.60 -11.21
CA LEU A 51 3.14 -11.86 -11.90
C LEU A 51 3.23 -11.68 -13.42
N SER A 52 2.28 -10.95 -14.00
CA SER A 52 2.27 -10.68 -15.44
C SER A 52 3.44 -9.82 -15.89
N PHE A 53 3.91 -8.89 -15.06
CA PHE A 53 5.09 -8.08 -15.34
C PHE A 53 6.38 -8.89 -15.20
N GLU A 54 6.53 -9.68 -14.13
CA GLU A 54 7.70 -10.56 -13.93
C GLU A 54 7.85 -11.55 -15.09
N GLU A 55 6.78 -12.18 -15.56
CA GLU A 55 6.81 -13.09 -16.71
C GLU A 55 7.33 -12.39 -17.98
N ARG A 56 6.85 -11.18 -18.27
CA ARG A 56 7.34 -10.38 -19.40
C ARG A 56 8.78 -9.93 -19.22
N PHE A 57 9.14 -9.48 -18.05
CA PHE A 57 10.50 -8.99 -17.75
C PHE A 57 11.54 -10.09 -17.91
N TRP A 58 11.25 -11.32 -17.42
CA TRP A 58 12.18 -12.46 -17.51
C TRP A 58 12.11 -13.23 -18.84
N SER A 59 11.20 -12.89 -19.75
CA SER A 59 11.13 -13.53 -21.09
C SER A 59 12.27 -13.17 -22.01
N GLY A 60 13.21 -12.29 -21.61
CA GLY A 60 14.34 -11.85 -22.41
C GLY A 60 14.04 -10.72 -23.39
N ILE A 61 12.93 -10.02 -23.22
CA ILE A 61 12.58 -8.81 -23.99
C ILE A 61 13.61 -7.71 -23.71
N ASP A 62 13.96 -6.94 -24.76
CA ASP A 62 14.80 -5.74 -24.62
C ASP A 62 14.12 -4.73 -23.67
N LEU A 63 14.86 -4.29 -22.64
CA LEU A 63 14.38 -3.32 -21.64
C LEU A 63 13.85 -2.03 -22.27
N ALA A 64 14.46 -1.60 -23.39
CA ALA A 64 14.01 -0.41 -24.12
C ALA A 64 12.66 -0.66 -24.83
N GLN A 65 12.41 -1.88 -25.28
CA GLN A 65 11.12 -2.25 -25.85
C GLN A 65 10.04 -2.29 -24.76
N LEU A 66 10.32 -2.94 -23.63
CA LEU A 66 9.39 -3.00 -22.47
C LEU A 66 9.04 -1.60 -21.97
N TYR A 67 10.02 -0.68 -21.92
CA TYR A 67 9.78 0.71 -21.56
C TYR A 67 8.87 1.44 -22.56
N ARG A 68 9.06 1.22 -23.88
CA ARG A 68 8.24 1.82 -24.93
C ARG A 68 6.80 1.32 -24.87
N GLU A 69 6.60 0.02 -24.69
CA GLU A 69 5.26 -0.58 -24.55
C GLU A 69 4.52 0.03 -23.34
N GLY A 70 5.17 0.15 -22.19
CA GLY A 70 4.60 0.81 -21.04
C GLY A 70 4.30 2.31 -21.27
N ASN A 71 5.08 3.04 -22.09
CA ASN A 71 4.76 4.42 -22.46
C ASN A 71 3.50 4.52 -23.30
N GLN A 72 3.24 3.57 -24.19
CA GLN A 72 2.02 3.51 -24.97
C GLN A 72 0.81 3.28 -24.06
N ALA A 73 0.90 2.35 -23.12
CA ALA A 73 -0.16 2.10 -22.14
C ALA A 73 -0.50 3.35 -21.30
N VAL A 74 0.51 4.17 -20.96
CA VAL A 74 0.28 5.46 -20.28
C VAL A 74 -0.39 6.49 -21.19
N ALA A 75 -0.04 6.54 -22.46
CA ALA A 75 -0.70 7.41 -23.42
C ALA A 75 -2.19 7.04 -23.61
N ASP A 76 -2.51 5.75 -23.46
CA ASP A 76 -3.88 5.20 -23.47
C ASP A 76 -4.61 5.40 -22.11
N GLY A 77 -4.01 6.15 -21.16
CA GLY A 77 -4.63 6.50 -19.89
C GLY A 77 -4.44 5.46 -18.76
N GLN A 78 -3.62 4.42 -18.96
CA GLN A 78 -3.27 3.48 -17.90
C GLN A 78 -2.14 4.05 -17.05
N LEU A 79 -2.38 4.22 -15.75
CA LEU A 79 -1.32 4.64 -14.82
C LEU A 79 -0.42 3.45 -14.49
N PRO A 80 0.92 3.59 -14.61
CA PRO A 80 1.82 2.53 -14.20
C PRO A 80 1.71 2.32 -12.69
N THR A 81 1.51 1.09 -12.29
CA THR A 81 1.34 0.70 -10.89
C THR A 81 2.29 -0.44 -10.54
N GLY A 82 2.52 -0.63 -9.26
CA GLY A 82 3.32 -1.74 -8.77
C GLY A 82 4.75 -1.74 -9.31
N VAL A 83 5.25 -2.92 -9.64
CA VAL A 83 6.63 -3.13 -10.13
C VAL A 83 6.90 -2.42 -11.46
N GLU A 84 5.90 -2.27 -12.33
CA GLU A 84 6.07 -1.51 -13.57
C GLU A 84 6.45 -0.05 -13.29
N SER A 85 5.89 0.58 -12.26
CA SER A 85 6.23 1.94 -11.86
C SER A 85 7.70 2.05 -11.42
N LEU A 86 8.21 1.05 -10.68
CA LEU A 86 9.59 0.96 -10.24
C LEU A 86 10.55 0.79 -11.42
N PHE A 87 10.25 -0.16 -12.32
CA PHE A 87 11.01 -0.39 -13.54
C PHE A 87 11.13 0.89 -14.38
N ARG A 88 10.00 1.56 -14.62
CA ARG A 88 9.96 2.78 -15.44
C ARG A 88 10.73 3.94 -14.81
N ALA A 89 10.64 4.11 -13.48
CA ALA A 89 11.39 5.14 -12.76
C ALA A 89 12.90 4.89 -12.88
N GLY A 90 13.35 3.65 -12.66
CA GLY A 90 14.75 3.26 -12.75
C GLY A 90 15.30 3.36 -14.18
N PHE A 91 14.58 2.81 -15.16
CA PHE A 91 15.01 2.81 -16.55
C PHE A 91 15.03 4.22 -17.17
N LYS A 92 14.04 5.06 -16.85
CA LYS A 92 14.01 6.46 -17.28
C LYS A 92 15.25 7.22 -16.82
N GLU A 93 15.58 7.09 -15.54
CA GLU A 93 16.75 7.76 -14.96
C GLU A 93 18.07 7.20 -15.51
N PHE A 94 18.17 5.87 -15.63
CA PHE A 94 19.28 5.21 -16.30
C PHE A 94 19.51 5.72 -17.73
N SER A 95 18.46 5.76 -18.53
CA SER A 95 18.53 6.24 -19.91
C SER A 95 18.93 7.71 -20.00
N ARG A 96 18.44 8.54 -19.06
CA ARG A 96 18.79 9.96 -18.98
C ARG A 96 20.26 10.17 -18.65
N LEU A 97 20.76 9.47 -17.63
CA LEU A 97 22.14 9.64 -17.15
C LEU A 97 23.15 8.99 -18.08
N SER A 98 22.83 7.87 -18.72
CA SER A 98 23.72 7.20 -19.68
C SER A 98 23.96 7.99 -20.96
N GLN A 99 23.13 8.97 -21.29
CA GLN A 99 23.32 9.87 -22.43
C GLN A 99 24.30 11.03 -22.14
N GLN A 100 24.66 11.26 -20.89
CA GLN A 100 25.59 12.31 -20.48
C GLN A 100 27.04 11.77 -20.54
N ALA A 101 27.89 12.42 -21.31
CA ALA A 101 29.22 11.89 -21.66
C ALA A 101 30.21 11.79 -20.48
N ASP A 102 30.02 12.57 -19.42
CA ASP A 102 30.98 12.75 -18.31
C ASP A 102 30.55 12.12 -16.97
N ILE A 103 29.46 11.36 -16.95
CA ILE A 103 28.97 10.78 -15.69
C ILE A 103 29.64 9.44 -15.41
N ASP A 104 30.05 9.25 -14.16
CA ASP A 104 30.60 7.97 -13.71
C ASP A 104 29.54 6.84 -13.66
N ALA A 105 29.99 5.58 -13.87
CA ALA A 105 29.13 4.39 -13.85
C ALA A 105 28.36 4.27 -12.53
N ASP A 106 29.06 4.53 -11.43
CA ASP A 106 28.48 4.44 -10.10
C ASP A 106 27.43 5.53 -9.86
N ALA A 107 27.63 6.73 -10.42
CA ALA A 107 26.64 7.81 -10.34
C ALA A 107 25.37 7.49 -11.15
N ILE A 108 25.50 6.83 -12.31
CA ILE A 108 24.34 6.37 -13.11
C ILE A 108 23.53 5.34 -12.31
N LEU A 109 24.23 4.37 -11.71
CA LEU A 109 23.60 3.31 -10.93
C LEU A 109 22.89 3.87 -9.67
N GLU A 110 23.59 4.73 -8.93
CA GLU A 110 23.02 5.35 -7.72
C GLU A 110 21.81 6.24 -8.05
N GLY A 111 21.88 7.02 -9.14
CA GLY A 111 20.74 7.80 -9.63
C GLY A 111 19.51 6.93 -9.94
N SER A 112 19.74 5.81 -10.64
CA SER A 112 18.69 4.87 -11.01
C SER A 112 18.08 4.19 -9.77
N ARG A 113 18.92 3.75 -8.82
CA ARG A 113 18.48 3.19 -7.53
C ARG A 113 17.66 4.19 -6.72
N ARG A 114 18.10 5.45 -6.67
CA ARG A 114 17.36 6.52 -5.98
C ARG A 114 15.98 6.73 -6.61
N ALA A 115 15.87 6.73 -7.93
CA ALA A 115 14.59 6.87 -8.62
C ALA A 115 13.65 5.70 -8.31
N MET A 116 14.17 4.46 -8.31
CA MET A 116 13.39 3.28 -7.94
C MET A 116 12.94 3.31 -6.49
N ARG A 117 13.81 3.74 -5.56
CA ARG A 117 13.46 3.88 -4.14
C ARG A 117 12.33 4.88 -3.92
N VAL A 118 12.33 6.02 -4.63
CA VAL A 118 11.23 6.99 -4.56
C VAL A 118 9.92 6.39 -5.09
N ALA A 119 9.99 5.61 -6.18
CA ALA A 119 8.82 4.91 -6.71
C ALA A 119 8.31 3.86 -5.72
N LEU A 120 9.21 3.08 -5.10
CA LEU A 120 8.88 2.09 -4.07
C LEU A 120 8.14 2.73 -2.89
N MET A 121 8.64 3.85 -2.36
CA MET A 121 7.98 4.56 -1.26
C MET A 121 6.54 4.96 -1.62
N ARG A 122 6.30 5.43 -2.85
CA ARG A 122 4.95 5.78 -3.31
C ARG A 122 4.03 4.57 -3.42
N GLU A 123 4.56 3.44 -3.86
CA GLU A 123 3.80 2.18 -3.92
C GLU A 123 3.52 1.64 -2.51
N THR A 124 4.46 1.77 -1.57
CA THR A 124 4.24 1.45 -0.15
C THR A 124 3.07 2.26 0.41
N ASP A 125 3.10 3.59 0.24
CA ASP A 125 2.02 4.47 0.68
C ASP A 125 0.66 4.06 0.07
N ARG A 126 0.64 3.67 -1.20
CA ARG A 126 -0.57 3.22 -1.90
C ARG A 126 -1.10 1.90 -1.34
N ILE A 127 -0.22 0.95 -1.07
CA ILE A 127 -0.55 -0.38 -0.58
C ILE A 127 -1.03 -0.30 0.88
N GLU A 128 -0.38 0.47 1.72
CA GLU A 128 -0.67 0.60 3.14
C GLU A 128 -1.80 1.60 3.46
N GLN A 129 -2.17 2.43 2.50
CA GLN A 129 -3.27 3.38 2.67
C GLN A 129 -4.52 2.67 3.24
N HIS A 130 -5.15 3.23 4.25
CA HIS A 130 -6.33 2.72 4.96
C HIS A 130 -6.10 1.52 5.92
N LEU A 131 -4.92 0.88 5.96
CA LEU A 131 -4.60 -0.12 6.99
C LEU A 131 -4.65 0.51 8.40
N PRO A 132 -4.12 1.74 8.63
CA PRO A 132 -4.23 2.41 9.92
C PRO A 132 -5.68 2.64 10.38
N PHE A 133 -6.62 2.85 9.45
CA PHE A 133 -8.04 2.96 9.78
C PHE A 133 -8.59 1.64 10.35
N LEU A 134 -8.29 0.51 9.72
CA LEU A 134 -8.72 -0.81 10.21
C LEU A 134 -8.11 -1.12 11.58
N ALA A 135 -6.82 -0.78 11.78
CA ALA A 135 -6.16 -0.91 13.08
C ALA A 135 -6.86 -0.06 14.16
N SER A 136 -7.22 1.18 13.83
CA SER A 136 -7.93 2.08 14.74
C SER A 136 -9.31 1.55 15.09
N VAL A 137 -10.11 1.14 14.10
CA VAL A 137 -11.45 0.55 14.37
C VAL A 137 -11.32 -0.70 15.23
N GLY A 138 -10.38 -1.59 14.89
CA GLY A 138 -10.15 -2.82 15.64
C GLY A 138 -9.75 -2.59 17.10
N SER A 139 -8.91 -1.61 17.37
CA SER A 139 -8.40 -1.32 18.71
C SER A 139 -9.35 -0.46 19.54
N THR A 140 -10.10 0.47 18.94
CA THR A 140 -10.92 1.44 19.70
C THR A 140 -12.38 1.02 19.88
N SER A 141 -12.97 0.27 18.92
CA SER A 141 -14.39 -0.11 18.98
C SER A 141 -14.80 -0.87 20.24
N PRO A 142 -13.98 -1.81 20.81
CA PRO A 142 -14.33 -2.47 22.06
C PRO A 142 -14.45 -1.50 23.23
N TYR A 143 -13.58 -0.49 23.30
CA TYR A 143 -13.58 0.52 24.35
C TYR A 143 -14.78 1.47 24.22
N ILE A 144 -15.16 1.81 22.99
CA ILE A 144 -16.37 2.61 22.72
C ILE A 144 -17.62 1.82 23.16
N GLY A 145 -17.68 0.51 22.87
CA GLY A 145 -18.73 -0.37 23.35
C GLY A 145 -18.79 -0.45 24.88
N LEU A 146 -17.63 -0.60 25.53
CA LEU A 146 -17.50 -0.60 26.99
C LEU A 146 -17.98 0.73 27.59
N LEU A 147 -17.65 1.87 26.99
CA LEU A 147 -18.18 3.17 27.40
C LEU A 147 -19.71 3.19 27.40
N GLY A 148 -20.32 2.62 26.33
CA GLY A 148 -21.76 2.47 26.23
C GLY A 148 -22.35 1.64 27.38
N THR A 149 -21.68 0.54 27.75
CA THR A 149 -22.10 -0.30 28.87
C THR A 149 -22.04 0.43 30.22
N VAL A 150 -20.91 1.06 30.52
CA VAL A 150 -20.72 1.80 31.78
C VAL A 150 -21.75 2.91 31.91
N TRP A 151 -21.99 3.66 30.85
CA TRP A 151 -22.98 4.73 30.86
C TRP A 151 -24.42 4.22 31.01
N GLY A 152 -24.78 3.18 30.26
CA GLY A 152 -26.14 2.62 30.29
C GLY A 152 -26.48 2.03 31.66
N ILE A 153 -25.53 1.28 32.26
CA ILE A 153 -25.73 0.75 33.63
C ILE A 153 -25.83 1.90 34.64
N MET A 154 -24.95 2.89 34.56
CA MET A 154 -25.03 4.08 35.44
C MET A 154 -26.38 4.80 35.31
N HIS A 155 -26.86 4.97 34.08
CA HIS A 155 -28.17 5.60 33.83
C HIS A 155 -29.33 4.81 34.43
N SER A 156 -29.32 3.48 34.30
CA SER A 156 -30.31 2.59 34.87
C SER A 156 -30.38 2.69 36.41
N PHE A 157 -29.22 2.69 37.07
CA PHE A 157 -29.18 2.84 38.53
C PHE A 157 -29.57 4.24 39.01
N ARG A 158 -29.31 5.29 38.26
CA ARG A 158 -29.80 6.65 38.59
C ARG A 158 -31.33 6.72 38.51
N GLY A 159 -31.96 6.02 37.55
CA GLY A 159 -33.42 5.90 37.46
C GLY A 159 -34.00 5.21 38.68
N LEU A 160 -33.31 4.20 39.24
CA LEU A 160 -33.78 3.47 40.42
C LEU A 160 -33.77 4.34 41.67
N ALA A 161 -32.83 5.27 41.83
CA ALA A 161 -32.75 6.18 42.96
C ALA A 161 -33.99 7.09 43.12
N ASN A 162 -34.74 7.31 42.04
CA ASN A 162 -35.94 8.15 42.01
C ASN A 162 -37.26 7.32 42.02
N ALA A 163 -37.15 5.98 42.03
CA ALA A 163 -38.31 5.10 41.99
C ALA A 163 -38.84 4.83 43.39
N THR A 164 -40.15 4.92 43.59
CA THR A 164 -40.84 4.61 44.86
C THR A 164 -40.83 3.12 45.19
N GLN A 165 -40.65 2.24 44.23
CA GLN A 165 -40.43 0.81 44.37
C GLN A 165 -39.27 0.36 43.47
N ALA A 166 -38.17 -0.03 44.11
CA ALA A 166 -36.98 -0.54 43.45
C ALA A 166 -37.19 -2.01 43.09
N THR A 167 -37.51 -2.32 41.83
CA THR A 167 -37.61 -3.69 41.32
C THR A 167 -36.60 -3.98 40.24
N LEU A 168 -36.17 -5.25 40.10
CA LEU A 168 -35.27 -5.67 39.04
C LEU A 168 -35.87 -5.40 37.66
N ALA A 169 -37.18 -5.47 37.52
CA ALA A 169 -37.89 -5.17 36.26
C ALA A 169 -37.67 -3.73 35.76
N THR A 170 -37.39 -2.79 36.69
CA THR A 170 -37.17 -1.38 36.33
C THR A 170 -35.79 -1.14 35.70
N VAL A 171 -34.77 -1.92 36.05
CA VAL A 171 -33.38 -1.72 35.57
C VAL A 171 -32.96 -2.71 34.47
N ALA A 172 -33.65 -3.85 34.37
CA ALA A 172 -33.32 -4.91 33.42
C ALA A 172 -33.27 -4.44 31.94
N PRO A 173 -34.19 -3.59 31.43
CA PRO A 173 -34.12 -3.10 30.06
C PRO A 173 -32.84 -2.30 29.81
N GLY A 174 -32.51 -1.33 30.64
CA GLY A 174 -31.35 -0.47 30.45
C GLY A 174 -30.02 -1.21 30.62
N ILE A 175 -29.94 -2.28 31.43
CA ILE A 175 -28.79 -3.17 31.49
C ILE A 175 -28.67 -3.96 30.19
N SER A 176 -29.78 -4.46 29.64
CA SER A 176 -29.78 -5.18 28.37
C SER A 176 -29.31 -4.32 27.21
N GLU A 177 -29.79 -3.07 27.13
CA GLU A 177 -29.36 -2.07 26.13
C GLU A 177 -27.85 -1.79 26.22
N ALA A 178 -27.36 -1.64 27.46
CA ALA A 178 -25.92 -1.44 27.69
C ALA A 178 -25.10 -2.61 27.18
N LEU A 179 -25.47 -3.85 27.40
CA LEU A 179 -24.78 -5.04 26.93
C LEU A 179 -24.78 -5.14 25.41
N ILE A 180 -25.85 -4.70 24.74
CA ILE A 180 -25.89 -4.63 23.26
C ILE A 180 -24.83 -3.69 22.73
N ALA A 181 -24.57 -2.54 23.37
CA ALA A 181 -23.53 -1.61 22.93
C ALA A 181 -22.14 -2.28 22.94
N THR A 182 -21.81 -3.06 23.97
CA THR A 182 -20.55 -3.80 23.99
C THR A 182 -20.48 -4.89 22.91
N ALA A 183 -21.56 -5.63 22.70
CA ALA A 183 -21.65 -6.64 21.66
C ALA A 183 -21.42 -6.01 20.27
N MET A 184 -21.99 -4.84 19.99
CA MET A 184 -21.77 -4.08 18.75
C MET A 184 -20.31 -3.61 18.61
N GLY A 185 -19.68 -3.18 19.70
CA GLY A 185 -18.26 -2.82 19.71
C GLY A 185 -17.36 -3.98 19.31
N LEU A 186 -17.60 -5.17 19.85
CA LEU A 186 -16.89 -6.39 19.50
C LEU A 186 -17.17 -6.83 18.06
N PHE A 187 -18.42 -6.73 17.62
CA PHE A 187 -18.82 -7.06 16.26
C PHE A 187 -18.14 -6.18 15.21
N ALA A 188 -17.91 -4.91 15.51
CA ALA A 188 -17.15 -4.00 14.64
C ALA A 188 -15.64 -4.30 14.68
N ALA A 189 -15.09 -4.61 15.85
CA ALA A 189 -13.65 -4.78 16.07
C ALA A 189 -13.11 -6.07 15.48
N ILE A 190 -13.78 -7.20 15.67
CA ILE A 190 -13.24 -8.53 15.30
C ILE A 190 -12.93 -8.62 13.80
N PRO A 191 -13.86 -8.29 12.88
CA PRO A 191 -13.56 -8.31 11.44
C PRO A 191 -12.44 -7.35 11.06
N ALA A 192 -12.39 -6.16 11.68
CA ALA A 192 -11.40 -5.14 11.39
C ALA A 192 -9.98 -5.60 11.77
N VAL A 193 -9.79 -6.21 12.95
CA VAL A 193 -8.49 -6.75 13.40
C VAL A 193 -8.05 -7.91 12.52
N LEU A 194 -8.96 -8.86 12.23
CA LEU A 194 -8.63 -10.01 11.39
C LEU A 194 -8.22 -9.58 9.97
N ALA A 195 -8.94 -8.61 9.41
CA ALA A 195 -8.63 -8.07 8.09
C ALA A 195 -7.31 -7.30 8.10
N TYR A 196 -7.09 -6.43 9.09
CA TYR A 196 -5.84 -5.69 9.25
C TYR A 196 -4.64 -6.63 9.28
N ASN A 197 -4.66 -7.64 10.15
CA ASN A 197 -3.53 -8.58 10.29
C ASN A 197 -3.23 -9.33 8.98
N ARG A 198 -4.27 -9.76 8.25
CA ARG A 198 -4.07 -10.45 6.96
C ARG A 198 -3.58 -9.52 5.86
N LEU A 199 -4.12 -8.32 5.80
CA LEU A 199 -3.75 -7.33 4.77
C LEU A 199 -2.35 -6.78 5.04
N ALA A 200 -1.97 -6.52 6.29
CA ALA A 200 -0.63 -6.09 6.67
C ALA A 200 0.42 -7.13 6.28
N ALA A 201 0.22 -8.39 6.67
CA ALA A 201 1.15 -9.47 6.30
C ALA A 201 1.28 -9.65 4.77
N ARG A 202 0.18 -9.46 4.02
CA ARG A 202 0.22 -9.54 2.56
C ARG A 202 0.89 -8.32 1.93
N SER A 203 0.72 -7.13 2.52
CA SER A 203 1.42 -5.91 2.14
C SER A 203 2.92 -6.09 2.28
N ASP A 204 3.39 -6.56 3.44
CA ASP A 204 4.81 -6.81 3.71
C ASP A 204 5.41 -7.81 2.71
N ALA A 205 4.69 -8.91 2.44
CA ALA A 205 5.15 -9.90 1.47
C ALA A 205 5.28 -9.34 0.05
N LEU A 206 4.35 -8.47 -0.36
CA LEU A 206 4.38 -7.82 -1.66
C LEU A 206 5.51 -6.80 -1.77
N LEU A 207 5.71 -5.99 -0.72
CA LEU A 207 6.79 -5.00 -0.67
C LEU A 207 8.17 -5.65 -0.69
N ASN A 208 8.37 -6.76 0.02
CA ASN A 208 9.59 -7.55 -0.04
C ASN A 208 9.90 -8.05 -1.48
N ARG A 209 8.87 -8.43 -2.24
CA ARG A 209 9.06 -8.78 -3.67
C ARG A 209 9.44 -7.58 -4.52
N TYR A 210 8.90 -6.39 -4.23
CA TYR A 210 9.28 -5.16 -4.91
C TYR A 210 10.72 -4.78 -4.62
N GLU A 211 11.18 -4.91 -3.37
CA GLU A 211 12.58 -4.69 -3.00
C GLU A 211 13.52 -5.65 -3.70
N ALA A 212 13.18 -6.95 -3.71
CA ALA A 212 13.95 -7.95 -4.45
C ALA A 212 14.06 -7.59 -5.94
N PHE A 213 12.95 -7.17 -6.57
CA PHE A 213 12.98 -6.71 -7.96
C PHE A 213 13.91 -5.50 -8.16
N VAL A 214 13.90 -4.51 -7.25
CA VAL A 214 14.78 -3.33 -7.31
C VAL A 214 16.25 -3.76 -7.27
N ASP A 215 16.61 -4.72 -6.43
CA ASP A 215 17.97 -5.22 -6.32
C ASP A 215 18.40 -6.01 -7.56
N GLU A 216 17.56 -6.90 -8.06
CA GLU A 216 17.80 -7.67 -9.28
C GLU A 216 17.95 -6.76 -10.51
N PHE A 217 17.04 -5.80 -10.67
CA PHE A 217 17.09 -4.83 -11.76
C PHE A 217 18.30 -3.92 -11.66
N SER A 218 18.69 -3.50 -10.45
CA SER A 218 19.94 -2.76 -10.22
C SER A 218 21.16 -3.54 -10.69
N GLY A 219 21.20 -4.85 -10.45
CA GLY A 219 22.27 -5.73 -10.94
C GLY A 219 22.32 -5.83 -12.47
N ILE A 220 21.15 -5.80 -13.14
CA ILE A 220 21.10 -5.78 -14.62
C ILE A 220 21.61 -4.44 -15.15
N LEU A 221 21.17 -3.32 -14.59
CA LEU A 221 21.63 -1.98 -14.97
C LEU A 221 23.13 -1.82 -14.75
N GLN A 222 23.66 -2.37 -13.67
CA GLN A 222 25.10 -2.37 -13.41
C GLN A 222 25.89 -3.06 -14.53
N ARG A 223 25.49 -4.26 -14.93
CA ARG A 223 26.12 -5.00 -16.03
C ARG A 223 26.07 -4.22 -17.35
N GLN A 224 24.92 -3.59 -17.65
CA GLN A 224 24.78 -2.77 -18.86
C GLN A 224 25.69 -1.53 -18.83
N THR A 225 25.80 -0.86 -17.69
CA THR A 225 26.65 0.32 -17.54
C THR A 225 28.11 -0.01 -17.78
N TYR A 226 28.62 -1.10 -17.22
CA TYR A 226 30.00 -1.54 -17.44
C TYR A 226 30.25 -1.97 -18.89
N ALA A 227 29.28 -2.65 -19.52
CA ALA A 227 29.38 -3.01 -20.93
C ALA A 227 29.44 -1.77 -21.84
N LEU A 228 28.62 -0.76 -21.61
CA LEU A 228 28.63 0.51 -22.35
C LEU A 228 29.97 1.25 -22.20
N LYS A 229 30.52 1.35 -20.99
CA LYS A 229 31.83 1.96 -20.76
C LYS A 229 32.96 1.20 -21.44
N ALA A 230 32.96 -0.13 -21.43
CA ALA A 230 33.94 -0.94 -22.13
C ALA A 230 33.88 -0.70 -23.63
N HIS A 231 32.70 -0.58 -24.22
CA HIS A 231 32.53 -0.24 -25.64
C HIS A 231 32.99 1.18 -25.97
N GLN A 232 32.75 2.16 -25.11
CA GLN A 232 33.21 3.54 -25.27
C GLN A 232 34.74 3.63 -25.20
N ALA A 233 35.37 2.98 -24.22
CA ALA A 233 36.82 2.92 -24.09
C ALA A 233 37.50 2.27 -25.31
N LYS A 234 36.90 1.20 -25.86
CA LYS A 234 37.41 0.56 -27.07
C LYS A 234 37.28 1.46 -28.32
N ARG A 235 36.20 2.22 -28.44
CA ARG A 235 36.01 3.18 -29.54
C ARG A 235 37.00 4.33 -29.43
N SER A 236 37.25 4.90 -28.26
CA SER A 236 38.21 5.98 -28.06
C SER A 236 39.64 5.52 -28.36
N SER A 237 39.99 4.30 -27.96
CA SER A 237 41.33 3.74 -28.30
C SER A 237 41.52 3.49 -29.80
N LEU A 238 40.49 3.07 -30.53
CA LEU A 238 40.52 2.89 -31.99
C LEU A 238 40.62 4.23 -32.73
N CYS A 239 39.90 5.28 -32.26
CA CYS A 239 40.00 6.63 -32.81
C CYS A 239 41.41 7.22 -32.57
N ALA A 240 41.96 7.06 -31.37
CA ALA A 240 43.34 7.51 -31.09
C ALA A 240 44.41 6.79 -31.95
N ALA A 241 44.21 5.50 -32.20
CA ALA A 241 45.09 4.73 -33.08
C ALA A 241 44.96 5.14 -34.55
N GLY A 242 43.76 5.49 -35.02
CA GLY A 242 43.51 6.01 -36.38
C GLY A 242 44.10 7.39 -36.61
N GLU A 243 44.03 8.31 -35.67
CA GLU A 243 44.68 9.62 -35.75
C GLU A 243 46.21 9.52 -35.71
N CYS A 244 46.75 8.57 -34.94
CA CYS A 244 48.18 8.30 -34.93
C CYS A 244 48.68 7.77 -36.29
N SER A 245 47.89 6.92 -36.97
CA SER A 245 48.18 6.43 -38.31
C SER A 245 48.14 7.54 -39.37
N GLN A 246 47.18 8.48 -39.29
CA GLN A 246 47.11 9.62 -40.23
C GLN A 246 48.23 10.62 -40.02
N ARG A 247 48.71 10.87 -38.80
CA ARG A 247 49.87 11.74 -38.54
C ARG A 247 51.17 11.12 -39.02
N LEU A 248 51.34 9.81 -38.92
CA LEU A 248 52.50 9.12 -39.45
C LEU A 248 52.58 9.16 -41.01
N THR A 249 51.43 9.02 -41.68
CA THR A 249 51.33 9.14 -43.12
C THR A 249 51.59 10.57 -43.59
N SER A 250 51.13 11.60 -42.86
CA SER A 250 51.39 13.01 -43.21
C SER A 250 52.87 13.41 -43.01
N CYS A 251 53.61 12.84 -42.05
CA CYS A 251 55.05 13.07 -41.87
C CYS A 251 55.91 12.39 -42.94
N LEU A 252 55.47 11.23 -43.46
CA LEU A 252 56.18 10.52 -44.53
C LEU A 252 55.99 11.15 -45.91
N THR A 253 54.95 11.96 -46.09
CA THR A 253 54.67 12.64 -47.38
C THR A 253 55.33 14.02 -47.47
N SER A 254 55.96 14.53 -46.37
CA SER A 254 56.63 15.82 -46.30
C SER A 254 58.19 15.71 -46.30
N MET A 255 58.74 14.51 -46.53
CA MET A 255 60.15 14.25 -46.86
C MET A 255 60.31 13.91 -48.36
#